data_fb339a3631c5e62044feefbe1b2fde4c
#
_entry.id   fb339a3631c5e62044feefbe1b2fde4c
#
_cell.length_a   1.000
_cell.length_b   1.000
_cell.length_c   1.000
_cell.angle_alpha   90.00
_cell.angle_beta   90.00
_cell.angle_gamma   90.00
#
_symmetry.space_group_name_H-M   'P 1'
#
loop_
_entity.id
_entity.type
_entity.pdbx_description
1 polymer ?
#
loop_
_entity_poly.entity_id
_entity_poly.type
_entity_poly.pdbx_seq_one_letter_code
_entity_poly.pdbx_strand_id
1 'polypeptide(L)'
;MNINKHCGSVYPQNIKRAVKKYKAHIGISLDGDADRVIMCDEKSNIIDGDQIIAALASRWKNKKMLKGGVVGTLMSNYGLEQFFKTLNINFIRANVGDRYVKEKMQKHKFNLGGEQSGHIILGKFATTGDGLLVALEALFALRKGKKASVF
;
A
#
# COMPACT_ATOMS: atom_id res chain seq x y z
N MET A 1 -26.72 -3.25 -9.10
CA MET A 1 -25.39 -2.63 -8.95
C MET A 1 -24.87 -2.92 -7.55
N ASN A 2 -23.66 -3.45 -7.39
CA ASN A 2 -23.13 -3.92 -6.09
C ASN A 2 -21.71 -3.35 -5.77
N ILE A 3 -21.39 -2.17 -6.31
CA ILE A 3 -20.12 -1.48 -6.05
C ILE A 3 -19.94 -1.31 -4.54
N ASN A 4 -18.82 -1.83 -4.01
CA ASN A 4 -18.47 -1.84 -2.58
C ASN A 4 -19.51 -2.51 -1.64
N LYS A 5 -20.59 -3.11 -2.15
CA LYS A 5 -21.59 -3.79 -1.32
C LYS A 5 -21.06 -5.17 -0.90
N HIS A 6 -20.54 -5.26 0.31
CA HIS A 6 -19.91 -6.47 0.86
C HIS A 6 -18.79 -7.04 -0.05
N CYS A 7 -18.07 -6.19 -0.77
CA CYS A 7 -16.96 -6.56 -1.65
C CYS A 7 -15.94 -5.41 -1.77
N GLY A 8 -14.85 -5.64 -2.52
CA GLY A 8 -13.79 -4.67 -2.73
C GLY A 8 -12.81 -4.55 -1.55
N SER A 9 -11.95 -3.52 -1.61
CA SER A 9 -10.89 -3.30 -0.63
C SER A 9 -11.42 -3.01 0.79
N VAL A 10 -12.60 -2.43 0.88
CA VAL A 10 -13.27 -2.12 2.16
C VAL A 10 -13.93 -3.34 2.82
N TYR A 11 -14.03 -4.47 2.13
CA TYR A 11 -14.61 -5.70 2.64
C TYR A 11 -13.73 -6.93 2.34
N PRO A 12 -12.64 -7.13 3.07
CA PRO A 12 -11.58 -8.08 2.70
C PRO A 12 -11.94 -9.56 2.87
N GLN A 13 -13.12 -9.90 3.40
CA GLN A 13 -13.50 -11.29 3.64
C GLN A 13 -13.60 -12.12 2.35
N ASN A 14 -14.01 -11.48 1.25
CA ASN A 14 -14.15 -12.17 -0.03
C ASN A 14 -12.79 -12.57 -0.62
N ILE A 15 -11.80 -11.69 -0.57
CA ILE A 15 -10.45 -11.97 -1.05
C ILE A 15 -9.79 -13.09 -0.22
N LYS A 16 -9.97 -13.09 1.11
CA LYS A 16 -9.47 -14.16 1.99
C LYS A 16 -10.04 -15.52 1.60
N ARG A 17 -11.37 -15.57 1.39
CA ARG A 17 -12.05 -16.81 0.95
C ARG A 17 -11.56 -17.25 -0.42
N ALA A 18 -11.40 -16.32 -1.37
CA ALA A 18 -10.94 -16.62 -2.71
C ALA A 18 -9.50 -17.18 -2.70
N VAL A 19 -8.58 -16.52 -2.00
CA VAL A 19 -7.19 -17.00 -1.87
C VAL A 19 -7.15 -18.43 -1.32
N LYS A 20 -7.90 -18.71 -0.26
CA LYS A 20 -7.97 -20.05 0.34
C LYS A 20 -8.59 -21.06 -0.63
N LYS A 21 -9.73 -20.71 -1.27
CA LYS A 21 -10.46 -21.60 -2.19
C LYS A 21 -9.62 -21.99 -3.40
N TYR A 22 -8.96 -21.02 -4.01
CA TYR A 22 -8.18 -21.23 -5.25
C TYR A 22 -6.70 -21.50 -5.01
N LYS A 23 -6.26 -21.59 -3.73
CA LYS A 23 -4.85 -21.77 -3.35
C LYS A 23 -3.94 -20.74 -4.06
N ALA A 24 -4.44 -19.50 -4.16
CA ALA A 24 -3.72 -18.43 -4.84
C ALA A 24 -2.49 -18.00 -4.05
N HIS A 25 -1.43 -17.59 -4.75
CA HIS A 25 -0.20 -17.10 -4.11
C HIS A 25 -0.39 -15.70 -3.50
N ILE A 26 -1.34 -14.93 -4.04
CA ILE A 26 -1.69 -13.60 -3.57
C ILE A 26 -3.09 -13.25 -4.05
N GLY A 27 -3.82 -12.48 -3.28
CA GLY A 27 -5.08 -11.86 -3.65
C GLY A 27 -4.93 -10.34 -3.75
N ILE A 28 -5.63 -9.74 -4.70
CA ILE A 28 -5.69 -8.28 -4.88
C ILE A 28 -7.16 -7.87 -4.91
N SER A 29 -7.53 -6.88 -4.12
CA SER A 29 -8.90 -6.35 -4.05
C SER A 29 -8.85 -4.84 -4.18
N LEU A 30 -9.57 -4.32 -5.17
CA LEU A 30 -9.76 -2.90 -5.41
C LEU A 30 -11.13 -2.46 -4.90
N ASP A 31 -11.33 -1.18 -4.68
CA ASP A 31 -12.65 -0.59 -4.45
C ASP A 31 -13.33 -0.15 -5.74
N GLY A 32 -14.45 0.57 -5.64
CA GLY A 32 -15.36 0.81 -6.77
C GLY A 32 -14.78 1.68 -7.88
N ASP A 33 -13.89 2.60 -7.56
CA ASP A 33 -13.16 3.47 -8.50
C ASP A 33 -11.68 3.13 -8.63
N ALA A 34 -11.26 2.02 -7.97
CA ALA A 34 -9.92 1.44 -8.04
C ALA A 34 -8.80 2.38 -7.56
N ASP A 35 -9.10 3.37 -6.74
CA ASP A 35 -8.11 4.27 -6.15
C ASP A 35 -7.43 3.66 -4.90
N ARG A 36 -8.00 2.57 -4.36
CA ARG A 36 -7.50 1.82 -3.20
C ARG A 36 -7.24 0.36 -3.54
N VAL A 37 -6.25 -0.20 -2.86
CA VAL A 37 -5.93 -1.63 -2.94
C VAL A 37 -5.65 -2.21 -1.55
N ILE A 38 -6.23 -3.38 -1.30
CA ILE A 38 -5.86 -4.26 -0.20
C ILE A 38 -5.43 -5.59 -0.81
N MET A 39 -4.39 -6.19 -0.26
CA MET A 39 -3.87 -7.46 -0.71
C MET A 39 -4.09 -8.55 0.35
N CYS A 40 -3.90 -9.79 -0.05
CA CYS A 40 -4.02 -10.94 0.84
C CYS A 40 -2.93 -11.95 0.49
N ASP A 41 -2.18 -12.42 1.47
CA ASP A 41 -1.14 -13.41 1.28
C ASP A 41 -1.70 -14.83 1.05
N GLU A 42 -0.82 -15.77 0.71
CA GLU A 42 -1.16 -17.18 0.49
C GLU A 42 -1.70 -17.90 1.74
N LYS A 43 -1.55 -17.28 2.92
CA LYS A 43 -2.09 -17.79 4.19
C LYS A 43 -3.43 -17.16 4.57
N SER A 44 -3.97 -16.32 3.68
CA SER A 44 -5.21 -15.56 3.89
C SER A 44 -5.09 -14.45 4.96
N ASN A 45 -3.90 -13.93 5.23
CA ASN A 45 -3.72 -12.72 6.03
C ASN A 45 -3.87 -11.50 5.14
N ILE A 46 -4.50 -10.46 5.66
CA ILE A 46 -4.62 -9.19 4.95
C ILE A 46 -3.30 -8.44 5.03
N ILE A 47 -2.90 -7.88 3.89
CA ILE A 47 -1.80 -6.95 3.73
C ILE A 47 -2.45 -5.60 3.46
N ASP A 48 -2.43 -4.72 4.46
CA ASP A 48 -3.04 -3.40 4.41
C ASP A 48 -2.14 -2.35 3.75
N GLY A 49 -2.64 -1.12 3.63
CA GLY A 49 -1.90 -0.02 3.00
C GLY A 49 -0.57 0.29 3.68
N ASP A 50 -0.49 0.20 5.00
CA ASP A 50 0.76 0.45 5.73
C ASP A 50 1.84 -0.59 5.39
N GLN A 51 1.46 -1.86 5.28
CA GLN A 51 2.38 -2.93 4.91
C GLN A 51 2.82 -2.80 3.45
N ILE A 52 1.89 -2.44 2.54
CA ILE A 52 2.23 -2.18 1.14
C ILE A 52 3.21 -1.01 1.04
N ILE A 53 2.95 0.10 1.75
CA ILE A 53 3.84 1.27 1.78
C ILE A 53 5.22 0.89 2.33
N ALA A 54 5.29 0.07 3.39
CA ALA A 54 6.55 -0.41 3.95
C ALA A 54 7.40 -1.16 2.91
N ALA A 55 6.79 -2.10 2.21
CA ALA A 55 7.46 -2.90 1.19
C ALA A 55 7.93 -2.05 0.00
N LEU A 56 7.08 -1.14 -0.48
CA LEU A 56 7.41 -0.23 -1.59
C LEU A 56 8.53 0.74 -1.21
N ALA A 57 8.48 1.33 -0.01
CA ALA A 57 9.51 2.24 0.47
C ALA A 57 10.86 1.56 0.60
N SER A 58 10.90 0.35 1.18
CA SER A 58 12.11 -0.46 1.28
C SER A 58 12.71 -0.76 -0.09
N ARG A 59 11.86 -1.23 -1.03
CA ARG A 59 12.29 -1.50 -2.41
C ARG A 59 12.80 -0.25 -3.10
N TRP A 60 12.07 0.86 -3.02
CA TRP A 60 12.43 2.11 -3.69
C TRP A 60 13.70 2.71 -3.11
N LYS A 61 13.92 2.59 -1.79
CA LYS A 61 15.18 2.97 -1.17
C LYS A 61 16.35 2.17 -1.74
N ASN A 62 16.22 0.85 -1.78
CA ASN A 62 17.28 -0.04 -2.30
C ASN A 62 17.59 0.21 -3.78
N LYS A 63 16.58 0.66 -4.55
CA LYS A 63 16.73 1.03 -5.97
C LYS A 63 17.09 2.50 -6.20
N LYS A 64 17.31 3.28 -5.13
CA LYS A 64 17.55 4.73 -5.20
C LYS A 64 16.44 5.51 -5.91
N MET A 65 15.22 4.99 -5.83
CA MET A 65 14.02 5.60 -6.43
C MET A 65 13.21 6.43 -5.43
N LEU A 66 13.35 6.15 -4.12
CA LEU A 66 12.67 6.90 -3.07
C LEU A 66 13.28 8.30 -2.96
N LYS A 67 12.44 9.33 -3.06
CA LYS A 67 12.83 10.73 -2.91
C LYS A 67 12.34 11.26 -1.57
N GLY A 68 13.27 11.76 -0.76
CA GLY A 68 13.03 12.42 0.52
C GLY A 68 12.55 11.48 1.62
N GLY A 69 11.38 10.89 1.48
CA GLY A 69 10.79 10.00 2.49
C GLY A 69 9.40 9.55 2.12
N VAL A 70 8.61 9.21 3.13
CA VAL A 70 7.23 8.69 3.00
C VAL A 70 6.27 9.56 3.81
N VAL A 71 5.09 9.82 3.26
CA VAL A 71 3.98 10.43 3.98
C VAL A 71 2.95 9.37 4.32
N GLY A 72 2.67 9.21 5.60
CA GLY A 72 1.50 8.45 6.10
C GLY A 72 0.47 9.39 6.69
N THR A 73 -0.51 8.84 7.40
CA THR A 73 -1.52 9.61 8.13
C THR A 73 -1.39 9.42 9.65
N LEU A 74 -2.19 10.16 10.40
CA LEU A 74 -2.31 9.96 11.85
C LEU A 74 -2.80 8.55 12.20
N MET A 75 -3.48 7.87 11.27
CA MET A 75 -3.98 6.49 11.44
C MET A 75 -2.94 5.42 11.10
N SER A 76 -1.81 5.78 10.50
CA SER A 76 -0.76 4.81 10.20
C SER A 76 -0.22 4.14 11.45
N ASN A 77 0.03 2.84 11.35
CA ASN A 77 0.53 2.01 12.43
C ASN A 77 1.87 2.53 12.98
N TYR A 78 2.03 2.54 14.29
CA TYR A 78 3.29 2.93 14.92
C TYR A 78 4.46 2.03 14.51
N GLY A 79 4.19 0.74 14.27
CA GLY A 79 5.18 -0.20 13.75
C GLY A 79 5.76 0.21 12.39
N LEU A 80 4.97 0.83 11.52
CA LEU A 80 5.45 1.39 10.25
C LEU A 80 6.51 2.48 10.48
N GLU A 81 6.25 3.39 11.42
CA GLU A 81 7.20 4.44 11.77
C GLU A 81 8.51 3.88 12.34
N GLN A 82 8.42 2.88 13.23
CA GLN A 82 9.60 2.20 13.78
C GLN A 82 10.38 1.47 12.67
N PHE A 83 9.69 0.79 11.78
CA PHE A 83 10.31 0.12 10.63
C PHE A 83 11.07 1.13 9.75
N PHE A 84 10.50 2.29 9.47
CA PHE A 84 11.20 3.32 8.70
C PHE A 84 12.42 3.89 9.42
N LYS A 85 12.39 4.01 10.73
CA LYS A 85 13.57 4.39 11.52
C LYS A 85 14.72 3.39 11.34
N THR A 86 14.45 2.08 11.34
CA THR A 86 15.50 1.07 11.11
C THR A 86 16.11 1.17 9.71
N LEU A 87 15.34 1.63 8.76
CA LEU A 87 15.80 1.83 7.38
C LEU A 87 16.36 3.23 7.12
N ASN A 88 16.42 4.13 8.10
CA ASN A 88 16.76 5.54 7.89
C ASN A 88 15.92 6.17 6.74
N ILE A 89 14.61 5.98 6.78
CA ILE A 89 13.63 6.61 5.89
C ILE A 89 12.89 7.69 6.67
N ASN A 90 12.86 8.91 6.17
CA ASN A 90 12.06 9.98 6.75
C ASN A 90 10.58 9.62 6.64
N PHE A 91 9.85 9.77 7.76
CA PHE A 91 8.41 9.53 7.81
C PHE A 91 7.69 10.75 8.35
N ILE A 92 6.69 11.23 7.65
CA ILE A 92 5.88 12.38 8.04
C ILE A 92 4.43 11.96 8.09
N ARG A 93 3.71 12.39 9.14
CA ARG A 93 2.27 12.16 9.27
C ARG A 93 1.49 13.35 8.74
N ALA A 94 0.47 13.08 7.94
CA ALA A 94 -0.55 14.02 7.51
C ALA A 94 -1.86 13.78 8.29
N ASN A 95 -2.79 14.71 8.20
CA ASN A 95 -4.17 14.42 8.57
C ASN A 95 -4.74 13.31 7.68
N VAL A 96 -5.80 12.65 8.13
CA VAL A 96 -6.50 11.62 7.35
C VAL A 96 -7.15 12.25 6.13
N GLY A 97 -6.95 11.64 4.98
CA GLY A 97 -7.47 12.05 3.68
C GLY A 97 -6.37 12.21 2.63
N ASP A 98 -6.64 11.72 1.44
CA ASP A 98 -5.75 11.71 0.28
C ASP A 98 -5.18 13.08 -0.06
N ARG A 99 -6.01 14.11 0.01
CA ARG A 99 -5.63 15.51 -0.20
C ARG A 99 -4.50 15.94 0.74
N TYR A 100 -4.60 15.64 2.04
CA TYR A 100 -3.58 16.03 3.01
C TYR A 100 -2.26 15.26 2.81
N VAL A 101 -2.36 13.99 2.43
CA VAL A 101 -1.18 13.19 2.05
C VAL A 101 -0.49 13.83 0.85
N LYS A 102 -1.25 14.14 -0.21
CA LYS A 102 -0.72 14.76 -1.43
C LYS A 102 -0.08 16.12 -1.16
N GLU A 103 -0.75 17.01 -0.41
CA GLU A 103 -0.21 18.32 -0.02
C GLU A 103 1.13 18.19 0.74
N LYS A 104 1.23 17.25 1.68
CA LYS A 104 2.46 16.98 2.41
C LYS A 104 3.56 16.42 1.49
N MET A 105 3.22 15.49 0.59
CA MET A 105 4.17 14.97 -0.40
C MET A 105 4.76 16.09 -1.26
N GLN A 106 3.92 16.98 -1.76
CA GLN A 106 4.34 18.12 -2.58
C GLN A 106 5.24 19.07 -1.79
N LYS A 107 4.82 19.46 -0.58
CA LYS A 107 5.57 20.37 0.30
C LYS A 107 6.97 19.87 0.60
N HIS A 108 7.12 18.58 0.86
CA HIS A 108 8.41 17.97 1.23
C HIS A 108 9.14 17.33 0.04
N LYS A 109 8.58 17.40 -1.16
CA LYS A 109 9.11 16.79 -2.39
C LYS A 109 9.31 15.27 -2.25
N PHE A 110 8.42 14.62 -1.49
CA PHE A 110 8.38 13.16 -1.34
C PHE A 110 7.58 12.54 -2.49
N ASN A 111 7.96 11.35 -2.90
CA ASN A 111 7.31 10.67 -4.04
C ASN A 111 6.56 9.40 -3.65
N LEU A 112 6.40 9.12 -2.36
CA LEU A 112 5.61 7.99 -1.85
C LEU A 112 4.82 8.47 -0.64
N GLY A 113 3.53 8.17 -0.63
CA GLY A 113 2.66 8.41 0.50
C GLY A 113 1.36 7.64 0.38
N GLY A 114 0.61 7.56 1.47
CA GLY A 114 -0.69 6.91 1.45
C GLY A 114 -1.27 6.67 2.82
N GLU A 115 -2.30 5.86 2.84
CA GLU A 115 -3.13 5.56 3.99
C GLU A 115 -3.21 4.06 4.24
N GLN A 116 -3.44 3.65 5.48
CA GLN A 116 -3.70 2.27 5.86
C GLN A 116 -4.88 1.66 5.07
N SER A 117 -5.87 2.49 4.69
CA SER A 117 -7.02 2.09 3.89
C SER A 117 -6.67 1.57 2.48
N GLY A 118 -5.42 1.71 2.05
CA GLY A 118 -4.94 1.26 0.74
C GLY A 118 -4.93 2.33 -0.35
N HIS A 119 -5.28 3.58 -0.03
CA HIS A 119 -5.09 4.71 -0.95
C HIS A 119 -3.61 5.12 -0.93
N ILE A 120 -2.86 4.76 -1.96
CA ILE A 120 -1.40 4.95 -2.02
C ILE A 120 -1.05 5.74 -3.29
N ILE A 121 -0.26 6.78 -3.11
CA ILE A 121 0.20 7.68 -4.19
C ILE A 121 1.65 7.35 -4.52
N LEU A 122 1.87 6.89 -5.74
CA LEU A 122 3.19 6.65 -6.32
C LEU A 122 3.59 7.84 -7.19
N GLY A 123 4.09 8.92 -6.58
CA GLY A 123 4.34 10.22 -7.22
C GLY A 123 5.34 10.21 -8.37
N LYS A 124 5.99 9.07 -8.63
CA LYS A 124 6.79 8.85 -9.84
C LYS A 124 5.91 8.59 -11.07
N PHE A 125 4.72 8.01 -10.86
CA PHE A 125 3.87 7.48 -11.93
C PHE A 125 2.51 8.17 -12.00
N ALA A 126 1.95 8.58 -10.85
CA ALA A 126 0.61 9.16 -10.76
C ALA A 126 0.56 10.28 -9.72
N THR A 127 -0.39 11.20 -9.86
CA THR A 127 -0.61 12.31 -8.93
C THR A 127 -1.73 12.04 -7.93
N THR A 128 -2.34 10.87 -7.99
CA THR A 128 -3.41 10.38 -7.11
C THR A 128 -3.23 8.90 -6.84
N GLY A 129 -4.07 8.31 -5.98
CA GLY A 129 -4.11 6.86 -5.77
C GLY A 129 -4.50 6.12 -7.05
N ASP A 130 -3.83 5.01 -7.28
CA ASP A 130 -4.12 4.04 -8.36
C ASP A 130 -3.84 2.65 -7.81
N GLY A 131 -4.90 1.97 -7.39
CA GLY A 131 -4.79 0.67 -6.72
C GLY A 131 -4.20 -0.41 -7.62
N LEU A 132 -4.47 -0.38 -8.93
CA LEU A 132 -3.90 -1.36 -9.84
C LEU A 132 -2.39 -1.15 -10.03
N LEU A 133 -1.97 0.08 -10.21
CA LEU A 133 -0.55 0.45 -10.30
C LEU A 133 0.21 0.07 -9.02
N VAL A 134 -0.38 0.35 -7.86
CA VAL A 134 0.18 -0.02 -6.55
C VAL A 134 0.31 -1.54 -6.44
N ALA A 135 -0.72 -2.30 -6.83
CA ALA A 135 -0.68 -3.76 -6.82
C ALA A 135 0.45 -4.30 -7.72
N LEU A 136 0.62 -3.77 -8.92
CA LEU A 136 1.70 -4.17 -9.83
C LEU A 136 3.09 -3.87 -9.23
N GLU A 137 3.30 -2.68 -8.67
CA GLU A 137 4.56 -2.33 -7.99
C GLU A 137 4.85 -3.23 -6.78
N ALA A 138 3.81 -3.60 -6.01
CA ALA A 138 3.92 -4.54 -4.90
C ALA A 138 4.30 -5.95 -5.40
N LEU A 139 3.67 -6.45 -6.48
CA LEU A 139 4.06 -7.72 -7.11
C LEU A 139 5.51 -7.71 -7.60
N PHE A 140 5.98 -6.60 -8.14
CA PHE A 140 7.40 -6.45 -8.49
C PHE A 140 8.33 -6.45 -7.26
N ALA A 141 7.84 -6.05 -6.08
CA ALA A 141 8.59 -6.16 -4.83
C ALA A 141 8.75 -7.61 -4.38
N LEU A 142 7.74 -8.46 -4.63
CA LEU A 142 7.74 -9.90 -4.34
C LEU A 142 8.52 -10.75 -5.36
N ARG A 143 9.04 -10.13 -6.39
CA ARG A 143 9.76 -10.79 -7.47
C ARG A 143 10.88 -11.71 -6.96
N LYS A 144 11.09 -12.87 -7.61
CA LYS A 144 12.04 -13.95 -7.32
C LYS A 144 11.53 -15.02 -6.33
N GLY A 145 10.25 -15.37 -6.43
CA GLY A 145 9.68 -16.50 -5.70
C GLY A 145 9.51 -16.27 -4.20
N LYS A 146 9.54 -15.02 -3.74
CA LYS A 146 9.16 -14.69 -2.36
C LYS A 146 7.65 -14.87 -2.20
N LYS A 147 7.26 -15.47 -1.09
CA LYS A 147 5.84 -15.56 -0.72
C LYS A 147 5.30 -14.20 -0.31
N ALA A 148 4.00 -13.96 -0.53
CA ALA A 148 3.35 -12.72 -0.12
C ALA A 148 3.38 -12.51 1.40
N SER A 149 3.42 -13.59 2.18
CA SER A 149 3.53 -13.55 3.65
C SER A 149 4.88 -13.03 4.20
N VAL A 150 5.79 -12.57 3.35
CA VAL A 150 7.03 -11.89 3.76
C VAL A 150 6.96 -10.36 3.63
N PHE A 151 5.78 -9.81 3.30
CA PHE A 151 5.51 -8.38 3.36
C PHE A 151 5.66 -7.81 4.76
#